data_5108262d99fc7a4850b9245581e2c05d
#
_entry.id   5108262d99fc7a4850b9245581e2c05d
#
_cell.length_a   1.000
_cell.length_b   1.000
_cell.length_c   1.000
_cell.angle_alpha   90.00
_cell.angle_beta   90.00
_cell.angle_gamma   90.00
#
_symmetry.space_group_name_H-M   'P 1'
#
loop_
_entity.id
_entity.type
_entity.pdbx_description
1 polymer ?
#
loop_
_entity_poly.entity_id
_entity_poly.type
_entity_poly.pdbx_seq_one_letter_code
_entity_poly.pdbx_strand_id
1 'polypeptide(L)'
;MTNGSAPSLYERLGGVYSIATVVDDLIDRVMADPRLNANPLVDEAHHRVPPAGFKYLVTEMVCWATGGPQQYTGRSMRESHEHLKITAAEWEAFLDDFQQTLDKFGVPEAEQDELKAIVASTRGDIVI
;
A
#
# COMPACT_ATOMS: atom_id res chain seq x y z
N MET A 1 -14.41 -18.13 22.85
CA MET A 1 -13.79 -17.49 22.77
C MET A 1 -12.84 -17.32 22.42
N THR A 2 -12.77 -16.93 21.80
CA THR A 2 -11.75 -16.95 21.42
C THR A 2 -10.92 -16.70 22.16
N ASN A 3 -10.67 -17.00 22.62
CA ASN A 3 -9.89 -16.93 23.34
C ASN A 3 -9.07 -15.96 23.53
N GLY A 4 -9.09 -15.43 23.94
CA GLY A 4 -8.10 -14.51 24.35
C GLY A 4 -7.11 -14.03 23.31
N SER A 5 -7.40 -14.24 22.05
CA SER A 5 -6.55 -13.77 20.97
C SER A 5 -6.72 -12.27 20.80
N ALA A 6 -5.61 -11.54 20.67
CA ALA A 6 -5.66 -10.13 20.36
C ALA A 6 -6.28 -9.91 18.97
N PRO A 7 -6.98 -8.78 18.72
CA PRO A 7 -7.48 -8.47 17.40
C PRO A 7 -6.35 -8.42 16.38
N SER A 8 -6.62 -8.86 15.16
CA SER A 8 -5.67 -8.73 14.05
C SER A 8 -5.42 -7.26 13.73
N LEU A 9 -4.35 -6.97 13.02
CA LEU A 9 -4.12 -5.60 12.54
C LEU A 9 -5.30 -5.15 11.66
N TYR A 10 -5.83 -6.05 10.83
CA TYR A 10 -7.02 -5.80 10.02
C TYR A 10 -8.18 -5.27 10.87
N GLU A 11 -8.48 -5.94 11.98
CA GLU A 11 -9.57 -5.54 12.88
C GLU A 11 -9.27 -4.20 13.56
N ARG A 12 -8.04 -4.00 14.01
CA ARG A 12 -7.63 -2.76 14.68
C ARG A 12 -7.64 -1.56 13.74
N LEU A 13 -7.48 -1.79 12.43
CA LEU A 13 -7.58 -0.75 11.41
C LEU A 13 -9.02 -0.45 11.02
N GLY A 14 -9.99 -1.22 11.51
CA GLY A 14 -11.40 -0.97 11.27
C GLY A 14 -12.01 -1.76 10.12
N GLY A 15 -11.31 -2.75 9.60
CA GLY A 15 -11.82 -3.63 8.55
C GLY A 15 -11.75 -3.05 7.15
N VAL A 16 -12.40 -3.72 6.19
CA VAL A 16 -12.22 -3.44 4.76
C VAL A 16 -12.64 -2.02 4.36
N TYR A 17 -13.68 -1.49 4.93
CA TYR A 17 -14.15 -0.14 4.54
C TYR A 17 -13.17 0.95 4.97
N SER A 18 -12.66 0.85 6.20
CA SER A 18 -11.65 1.80 6.69
C SER A 18 -10.35 1.68 5.89
N ILE A 19 -9.92 0.45 5.63
CA ILE A 19 -8.71 0.20 4.83
C ILE A 19 -8.89 0.75 3.42
N ALA A 20 -10.04 0.52 2.79
CA ALA A 20 -10.32 1.04 1.45
C ALA A 20 -10.26 2.57 1.40
N THR A 21 -10.75 3.25 2.44
CA THR A 21 -10.71 4.71 2.52
C THR A 21 -9.27 5.22 2.59
N VAL A 22 -8.43 4.56 3.37
CA VAL A 22 -7.01 4.91 3.51
C VAL A 22 -6.27 4.65 2.19
N VAL A 23 -6.53 3.50 1.57
CA VAL A 23 -5.90 3.12 0.29
C VAL A 23 -6.31 4.10 -0.82
N ASP A 24 -7.58 4.51 -0.84
CA ASP A 24 -8.07 5.48 -1.83
C ASP A 24 -7.23 6.75 -1.81
N ASP A 25 -7.00 7.32 -0.64
CA ASP A 25 -6.18 8.52 -0.48
C ASP A 25 -4.71 8.26 -0.86
N LEU A 26 -4.16 7.15 -0.41
CA LEU A 26 -2.77 6.80 -0.71
C LEU A 26 -2.53 6.69 -2.22
N ILE A 27 -3.39 5.98 -2.93
CA ILE A 27 -3.22 5.77 -4.37
C ILE A 27 -3.38 7.08 -5.13
N ASP A 28 -4.30 7.95 -4.72
CA ASP A 28 -4.43 9.27 -5.32
C ASP A 28 -3.14 10.08 -5.17
N ARG A 29 -2.50 10.04 -3.99
CA ARG A 29 -1.22 10.72 -3.76
C ARG A 29 -0.12 10.13 -4.63
N VAL A 30 -0.02 8.81 -4.68
CA VAL A 30 1.01 8.10 -5.45
C VAL A 30 0.87 8.42 -6.93
N MET A 31 -0.35 8.36 -7.48
CA MET A 31 -0.57 8.59 -8.90
C MET A 31 -0.33 10.06 -9.31
N ALA A 32 -0.42 10.99 -8.38
CA ALA A 32 -0.19 12.41 -8.64
C ALA A 32 1.22 12.88 -8.24
N ASP A 33 2.03 12.03 -7.63
CA ASP A 33 3.34 12.44 -7.10
C ASP A 33 4.36 12.63 -8.23
N PRO A 34 4.83 13.87 -8.46
CA PRO A 34 5.79 14.13 -9.54
C PRO A 34 7.15 13.44 -9.31
N ARG A 35 7.50 13.13 -8.06
CA ARG A 35 8.74 12.41 -7.76
C ARG A 35 8.70 10.98 -8.29
N LEU A 36 7.50 10.38 -8.36
CA LEU A 36 7.28 9.05 -8.91
C LEU A 36 7.09 9.11 -10.42
N ASN A 37 6.29 10.06 -10.88
CA ASN A 37 5.98 10.21 -12.31
C ASN A 37 7.15 10.74 -13.13
N ALA A 38 8.21 11.22 -12.49
CA ALA A 38 9.47 11.55 -13.18
C ALA A 38 10.14 10.30 -13.76
N ASN A 39 9.84 9.11 -13.22
CA ASN A 39 10.25 7.86 -13.81
C ASN A 39 9.26 7.55 -14.96
N PRO A 40 9.70 7.55 -16.23
CA PRO A 40 8.78 7.40 -17.36
C PRO A 40 8.05 6.05 -17.37
N LEU A 41 8.64 5.01 -16.80
CA LEU A 41 8.00 3.70 -16.69
C LEU A 41 6.84 3.74 -15.68
N VAL A 42 7.03 4.46 -14.58
CA VAL A 42 5.98 4.67 -13.58
C VAL A 42 4.87 5.55 -14.14
N ASP A 43 5.23 6.63 -14.81
CA ASP A 43 4.26 7.54 -15.43
C ASP A 43 3.39 6.80 -16.45
N GLU A 44 4.01 5.97 -17.29
CA GLU A 44 3.28 5.15 -18.26
C GLU A 44 2.31 4.20 -17.55
N ALA A 45 2.75 3.54 -16.50
CA ALA A 45 1.90 2.61 -15.73
C ALA A 45 0.72 3.35 -15.11
N HIS A 46 0.94 4.56 -14.56
CA HIS A 46 -0.12 5.37 -13.97
C HIS A 46 -1.17 5.81 -15.00
N HIS A 47 -0.80 5.95 -16.27
CA HIS A 47 -1.74 6.28 -17.34
C HIS A 47 -2.46 5.04 -17.89
N ARG A 48 -1.84 3.86 -17.79
CA ARG A 48 -2.36 2.62 -18.34
C ARG A 48 -3.29 1.89 -17.38
N VAL A 49 -2.98 1.91 -16.09
CA VAL A 49 -3.73 1.16 -15.07
C VAL A 49 -4.92 1.98 -14.59
N PRO A 50 -6.15 1.46 -14.66
CA PRO A 50 -7.31 2.19 -14.14
C PRO A 50 -7.18 2.42 -12.63
N PRO A 51 -7.38 3.66 -12.15
CA PRO A 51 -7.25 3.95 -10.71
C PRO A 51 -8.14 3.08 -9.83
N ALA A 52 -9.38 2.83 -10.23
CA ALA A 52 -10.30 2.00 -9.44
C ALA A 52 -9.79 0.57 -9.27
N GLY A 53 -9.27 -0.01 -10.34
CA GLY A 53 -8.71 -1.37 -10.30
C GLY A 53 -7.46 -1.43 -9.44
N PHE A 54 -6.62 -0.42 -9.53
CA PHE A 54 -5.41 -0.30 -8.72
C PHE A 54 -5.78 -0.21 -7.23
N LYS A 55 -6.71 0.67 -6.89
CA LYS A 55 -7.20 0.83 -5.51
C LYS A 55 -7.78 -0.48 -4.97
N TYR A 56 -8.54 -1.18 -5.78
CA TYR A 56 -9.13 -2.46 -5.39
C TYR A 56 -8.06 -3.49 -5.04
N LEU A 57 -7.06 -3.67 -5.91
CA LEU A 57 -5.99 -4.65 -5.68
C LEU A 57 -5.16 -4.32 -4.45
N VAL A 58 -4.84 -3.04 -4.24
CA VAL A 58 -4.07 -2.64 -3.06
C VAL A 58 -4.90 -2.82 -1.79
N THR A 59 -6.19 -2.50 -1.83
CA THR A 59 -7.09 -2.74 -0.69
C THR A 59 -7.13 -4.23 -0.35
N GLU A 60 -7.30 -5.08 -1.35
CA GLU A 60 -7.33 -6.53 -1.17
C GLU A 60 -6.02 -7.04 -0.55
N MET A 61 -4.89 -6.55 -1.04
CA MET A 61 -3.57 -6.93 -0.54
C MET A 61 -3.36 -6.49 0.91
N VAL A 62 -3.73 -5.26 1.26
CA VAL A 62 -3.59 -4.76 2.63
C VAL A 62 -4.48 -5.55 3.57
N CYS A 63 -5.72 -5.83 3.19
CA CYS A 63 -6.62 -6.65 4.00
C CYS A 63 -6.01 -8.03 4.25
N TRP A 64 -5.51 -8.68 3.20
CA TRP A 64 -4.88 -9.99 3.29
C TRP A 64 -3.64 -9.97 4.18
N ALA A 65 -2.75 -9.00 3.97
CA ALA A 65 -1.48 -8.91 4.70
C ALA A 65 -1.68 -8.56 6.18
N THR A 66 -2.81 -7.97 6.54
CA THR A 66 -3.10 -7.57 7.93
C THR A 66 -3.97 -8.56 8.68
N GLY A 67 -4.28 -9.70 8.06
CA GLY A 67 -5.02 -10.79 8.72
C GLY A 67 -6.53 -10.78 8.47
N GLY A 68 -6.98 -10.05 7.46
CA GLY A 68 -8.39 -10.07 7.07
C GLY A 68 -8.78 -11.31 6.28
N PRO A 69 -10.07 -11.48 6.00
CA PRO A 69 -10.56 -12.66 5.26
C PRO A 69 -10.31 -12.60 3.75
N GLN A 70 -9.91 -11.45 3.24
CA GLN A 70 -9.70 -11.27 1.79
C GLN A 70 -8.46 -12.01 1.33
N GLN A 71 -8.49 -12.46 0.07
CA GLN A 71 -7.35 -13.10 -0.59
C GLN A 71 -6.83 -12.15 -1.68
N TYR A 72 -5.52 -11.93 -1.73
CA TYR A 72 -4.94 -11.09 -2.78
C TYR A 72 -4.95 -11.86 -4.11
N THR A 73 -5.55 -11.28 -5.13
CA THR A 73 -5.69 -11.90 -6.45
C THR A 73 -4.80 -11.29 -7.53
N GLY A 74 -4.00 -10.28 -7.18
CA GLY A 74 -3.11 -9.62 -8.12
C GLY A 74 -1.78 -10.34 -8.31
N ARG A 75 -0.89 -9.70 -9.06
CA ARG A 75 0.46 -10.21 -9.30
C ARG A 75 1.32 -10.04 -8.05
N SER A 76 2.40 -10.81 -7.95
CA SER A 76 3.38 -10.62 -6.88
C SER A 76 3.99 -9.22 -6.96
N MET A 77 4.56 -8.76 -5.86
CA MET A 77 5.23 -7.45 -5.83
C MET A 77 6.36 -7.39 -6.85
N ARG A 78 7.11 -8.45 -6.99
CA ARG A 78 8.19 -8.52 -7.99
C ARG A 78 7.65 -8.41 -9.42
N GLU A 79 6.64 -9.20 -9.76
CA GLU A 79 6.06 -9.21 -11.10
C GLU A 79 5.44 -7.86 -11.49
N SER A 80 4.81 -7.19 -10.53
CA SER A 80 4.13 -5.93 -10.78
C SER A 80 5.07 -4.72 -10.81
N HIS A 81 6.29 -4.83 -10.27
CA HIS A 81 7.19 -3.70 -10.10
C HIS A 81 8.55 -3.83 -10.79
N GLU A 82 9.06 -5.04 -11.05
CA GLU A 82 10.44 -5.19 -11.55
C GLU A 82 10.69 -4.44 -12.86
N HIS A 83 9.68 -4.36 -13.73
CA HIS A 83 9.80 -3.66 -15.01
C HIS A 83 9.74 -2.13 -14.87
N LEU A 84 9.38 -1.62 -13.70
CA LEU A 84 9.28 -0.18 -13.45
C LEU A 84 10.63 0.44 -13.08
N LYS A 85 11.62 -0.35 -12.71
CA LYS A 85 12.96 0.11 -12.36
C LYS A 85 12.93 1.13 -11.22
N ILE A 86 12.18 0.84 -10.16
CA ILE A 86 12.02 1.74 -9.01
C ILE A 86 13.35 1.93 -8.29
N THR A 87 13.74 3.19 -8.08
CA THR A 87 14.96 3.54 -7.35
C THR A 87 14.70 3.67 -5.85
N ALA A 88 15.78 3.70 -5.07
CA ALA A 88 15.67 3.95 -3.62
C ALA A 88 15.03 5.31 -3.32
N ALA A 89 15.34 6.35 -4.13
CA ALA A 89 14.76 7.67 -3.95
C ALA A 89 13.24 7.66 -4.20
N GLU A 90 12.80 6.90 -5.21
CA GLU A 90 11.37 6.75 -5.50
C GLU A 90 10.66 5.96 -4.39
N TRP A 91 11.32 4.97 -3.84
CA TRP A 91 10.81 4.23 -2.68
C TRP A 91 10.59 5.18 -1.48
N GLU A 92 11.55 6.07 -1.22
CA GLU A 92 11.41 7.05 -0.13
C GLU A 92 10.26 8.03 -0.41
N ALA A 93 10.04 8.43 -1.67
CA ALA A 93 8.91 9.27 -2.03
C ALA A 93 7.58 8.56 -1.77
N PHE A 94 7.49 7.28 -2.09
CA PHE A 94 6.33 6.46 -1.77
C PHE A 94 6.09 6.38 -0.25
N LEU A 95 7.13 6.17 0.53
CA LEU A 95 7.00 6.12 1.99
C LEU A 95 6.51 7.47 2.56
N ASP A 96 6.92 8.58 1.96
CA ASP A 96 6.44 9.90 2.36
C ASP A 96 4.93 10.04 2.06
N ASP A 97 4.49 9.61 0.88
CA ASP A 97 3.06 9.62 0.53
C ASP A 97 2.27 8.76 1.53
N PHE A 98 2.80 7.60 1.87
CA PHE A 98 2.20 6.70 2.84
C PHE A 98 2.07 7.35 4.22
N GLN A 99 3.14 8.01 4.69
CA GLN A 99 3.12 8.70 5.98
C GLN A 99 2.08 9.82 6.00
N GLN A 100 1.98 10.60 4.92
CA GLN A 100 0.98 11.67 4.84
C GLN A 100 -0.43 11.12 4.93
N THR A 101 -0.70 9.98 4.29
CA THR A 101 -2.00 9.34 4.37
C THR A 101 -2.29 8.85 5.78
N LEU A 102 -1.33 8.19 6.43
CA LEU A 102 -1.51 7.69 7.80
C LEU A 102 -1.80 8.84 8.77
N ASP A 103 -1.10 9.96 8.60
CA ASP A 103 -1.30 11.13 9.44
C ASP A 103 -2.68 11.75 9.22
N LYS A 104 -3.11 11.83 7.97
CA LYS A 104 -4.42 12.40 7.62
C LYS A 104 -5.57 11.66 8.30
N PHE A 105 -5.49 10.34 8.36
CA PHE A 105 -6.54 9.51 8.95
C PHE A 105 -6.34 9.24 10.45
N GLY A 106 -5.31 9.82 11.04
CA GLY A 106 -5.06 9.69 12.47
C GLY A 106 -4.80 8.26 12.92
N VAL A 107 -4.16 7.46 12.07
CA VAL A 107 -3.84 6.07 12.41
C VAL A 107 -2.91 6.05 13.61
N PRO A 108 -3.24 5.29 14.69
CA PRO A 108 -2.38 5.24 15.88
C PRO A 108 -0.98 4.74 15.57
N GLU A 109 0.01 5.23 16.31
CA GLU A 109 1.41 4.93 16.06
C GLU A 109 1.71 3.43 16.04
N ALA A 110 1.12 2.65 16.94
CA ALA A 110 1.34 1.21 16.99
C ALA A 110 0.91 0.53 15.69
N GLU A 111 -0.25 0.90 15.15
CA GLU A 111 -0.75 0.37 13.88
C GLU A 111 0.06 0.88 12.70
N GLN A 112 0.53 2.14 12.75
CA GLN A 112 1.45 2.65 11.73
C GLN A 112 2.73 1.83 11.67
N ASP A 113 3.32 1.50 12.83
CA ASP A 113 4.56 0.74 12.89
C ASP A 113 4.40 -0.66 12.28
N GLU A 114 3.27 -1.32 12.56
CA GLU A 114 2.99 -2.64 11.99
C GLU A 114 2.79 -2.56 10.47
N LEU A 115 2.06 -1.56 9.99
CA LEU A 115 1.86 -1.35 8.55
C LEU A 115 3.17 -1.04 7.84
N LYS A 116 4.00 -0.18 8.43
CA LYS A 116 5.31 0.17 7.86
C LYS A 116 6.23 -1.04 7.78
N ALA A 117 6.18 -1.93 8.77
CA ALA A 117 6.97 -3.16 8.74
C ALA A 117 6.53 -4.07 7.59
N ILE A 118 5.23 -4.19 7.35
CA ILE A 118 4.69 -4.97 6.23
C ILE A 118 5.17 -4.38 4.91
N VAL A 119 5.05 -3.07 4.73
CA VAL A 119 5.50 -2.38 3.51
C VAL A 119 7.01 -2.55 3.33
N ALA A 120 7.79 -2.38 4.39
CA ALA A 120 9.25 -2.53 4.32
C ALA A 120 9.67 -3.93 3.86
N SER A 121 8.87 -4.96 4.17
CA SER A 121 9.17 -6.33 3.76
C SER A 121 9.10 -6.52 2.24
N THR A 122 8.46 -5.61 1.51
CA THR A 122 8.31 -5.70 0.06
C THR A 122 9.41 -4.97 -0.70
N ARG A 123 10.26 -4.20 -0.01
CA ARG A 123 11.27 -3.35 -0.65
C ARG A 123 12.20 -4.12 -1.59
N GLY A 124 12.64 -5.30 -1.17
CA GLY A 124 13.55 -6.11 -1.97
C GLY A 124 12.96 -6.61 -3.29
N ASP A 125 11.63 -6.69 -3.39
CA ASP A 125 10.94 -7.09 -4.62
C ASP A 125 10.61 -5.90 -5.52
N ILE A 126 10.68 -4.68 -5.00
CA ILE A 126 10.26 -3.46 -5.69
C ILE A 126 11.43 -2.61 -6.15
N VAL A 127 12.40 -2.38 -5.27
CA VAL A 127 13.56 -1.52 -5.55
C VAL A 127 14.66 -2.31 -6.25
N ILE A 128 15.17 -1.74 -7.32
CA ILE A 128 16.29 -2.34 -8.07
C ILE A 128 17.63 -2.03 -7.41
#